data_3e236204b83821e88f26ba20839d50b1
#
_entry.id   3e236204b83821e88f26ba20839d50b1
#
_cell.length_a   1.000
_cell.length_b   1.000
_cell.length_c   1.000
_cell.angle_alpha   90.00
_cell.angle_beta   90.00
_cell.angle_gamma   90.00
#
_symmetry.space_group_name_H-M   'P 1'
#
loop_
_entity.id
_entity.type
_entity.pdbx_description
1 polymer ?
#
loop_
_entity_poly.entity_id
_entity_poly.type
_entity_poly.pdbx_seq_one_letter_code
_entity_poly.pdbx_strand_id
1 'polypeptide(L)'
;YYMQQFPSQLLEKAVEEFSKLPGVGRKTALRFVLHLLRKTKDDVDNFTETISAMRHNIKYCHICHNISDTDTCSICTNPHRDTSIICVVENVQDVLAIENTQQYNGVYHVLGGIISPIDGVGPNDLEIDSLVERVKAGGINEVILALASTMEGDTTNFYISRKLKDFKVKLTVIARGISVGDELEYTDEVTLGRSILNRTIMTT
;
A
#
# COMPACT_ATOMS: atom_id res chain seq x y z
N TYR A 1 -23.42 -12.45 29.42
CA TYR A 1 -23.42 -11.76 28.12
C TYR A 1 -24.87 -11.71 27.65
N TYR A 2 -25.53 -10.54 27.74
CA TYR A 2 -26.84 -10.35 27.16
C TYR A 2 -26.69 -10.36 25.63
N MET A 3 -27.16 -11.42 24.97
CA MET A 3 -27.40 -11.38 23.52
C MET A 3 -28.40 -10.26 23.26
N GLN A 4 -27.97 -9.20 22.58
CA GLN A 4 -28.86 -8.15 22.12
C GLN A 4 -29.80 -8.76 21.08
N GLN A 5 -31.03 -9.06 21.46
CA GLN A 5 -32.06 -9.56 20.52
C GLN A 5 -32.45 -8.39 19.62
N PHE A 6 -32.20 -8.53 18.33
CA PHE A 6 -32.65 -7.57 17.33
C PHE A 6 -34.14 -7.81 17.00
N PRO A 7 -34.94 -6.73 16.85
CA PRO A 7 -36.36 -6.87 16.50
C PRO A 7 -36.59 -7.38 15.07
N SER A 8 -35.54 -7.49 14.26
CA SER A 8 -35.58 -7.93 12.85
C SER A 8 -34.34 -8.74 12.48
N GLN A 9 -34.53 -9.85 11.85
CA GLN A 9 -33.44 -10.68 11.29
C GLN A 9 -32.68 -9.95 10.18
N LEU A 10 -33.35 -9.11 9.39
CA LEU A 10 -32.68 -8.30 8.35
C LEU A 10 -31.73 -7.29 8.97
N LEU A 11 -32.15 -6.63 10.07
CA LEU A 11 -31.31 -5.73 10.81
C LEU A 11 -30.07 -6.46 11.37
N GLU A 12 -30.26 -7.64 11.95
CA GLU A 12 -29.19 -8.44 12.53
C GLU A 12 -28.16 -8.84 11.48
N LYS A 13 -28.59 -9.39 10.33
CA LYS A 13 -27.70 -9.75 9.22
C LYS A 13 -26.89 -8.56 8.72
N ALA A 14 -27.52 -7.38 8.56
CA ALA A 14 -26.81 -6.19 8.13
C ALA A 14 -25.74 -5.76 9.15
N VAL A 15 -26.05 -5.82 10.45
CA VAL A 15 -25.08 -5.53 11.52
C VAL A 15 -23.93 -6.53 11.51
N GLU A 16 -24.19 -7.80 11.26
CA GLU A 16 -23.16 -8.82 11.15
C GLU A 16 -22.21 -8.54 9.99
N GLU A 17 -22.73 -8.19 8.80
CA GLU A 17 -21.88 -7.88 7.65
C GLU A 17 -20.99 -6.65 7.90
N PHE A 18 -21.54 -5.57 8.46
CA PHE A 18 -20.71 -4.42 8.83
C PHE A 18 -19.68 -4.74 9.91
N SER A 19 -19.99 -5.67 10.84
CA SER A 19 -19.05 -6.06 11.91
C SER A 19 -17.84 -6.86 11.40
N LYS A 20 -17.88 -7.39 10.18
CA LYS A 20 -16.74 -8.08 9.53
C LYS A 20 -15.69 -7.11 9.03
N LEU A 21 -16.01 -5.82 8.92
CA LEU A 21 -15.05 -4.81 8.48
C LEU A 21 -14.00 -4.56 9.57
N PRO A 22 -12.71 -4.44 9.19
CA PRO A 22 -11.63 -4.17 10.15
C PRO A 22 -11.91 -2.91 10.98
N GLY A 23 -11.76 -2.99 12.29
CA GLY A 23 -11.99 -1.88 13.21
C GLY A 23 -13.47 -1.57 13.48
N VAL A 24 -14.42 -2.30 12.90
CA VAL A 24 -15.85 -2.09 13.10
C VAL A 24 -16.42 -3.10 14.10
N GLY A 25 -16.59 -2.65 15.35
CA GLY A 25 -17.29 -3.44 16.37
C GLY A 25 -18.80 -3.40 16.17
N ARG A 26 -19.51 -4.38 16.80
CA ARG A 26 -20.97 -4.55 16.68
C ARG A 26 -21.79 -3.28 16.97
N LYS A 27 -21.35 -2.46 17.93
CA LYS A 27 -21.99 -1.17 18.27
C LYS A 27 -21.88 -0.15 17.14
N THR A 28 -20.72 -0.06 16.51
CA THR A 28 -20.47 0.81 15.36
C THR A 28 -21.23 0.32 14.13
N ALA A 29 -21.24 -0.98 13.88
CA ALA A 29 -22.01 -1.62 12.81
C ALA A 29 -23.51 -1.29 12.93
N LEU A 30 -24.10 -1.43 14.13
CA LEU A 30 -25.48 -1.05 14.37
C LEU A 30 -25.75 0.42 14.05
N ARG A 31 -24.83 1.33 14.43
CA ARG A 31 -24.96 2.76 14.12
C ARG A 31 -24.98 3.01 12.61
N PHE A 32 -24.15 2.32 11.84
CA PHE A 32 -24.12 2.42 10.38
C PHE A 32 -25.43 1.91 9.76
N VAL A 33 -25.91 0.74 10.17
CA VAL A 33 -27.17 0.17 9.65
C VAL A 33 -28.35 1.08 9.98
N LEU A 34 -28.45 1.61 11.21
CA LEU A 34 -29.52 2.54 11.58
C LEU A 34 -29.41 3.89 10.82
N HIS A 35 -28.20 4.30 10.42
CA HIS A 35 -28.04 5.46 9.56
C HIS A 35 -28.59 5.18 8.15
N LEU A 36 -28.25 4.02 7.57
CA LEU A 36 -28.76 3.62 6.25
C LEU A 36 -30.28 3.48 6.23
N LEU A 37 -30.90 2.98 7.30
CA LEU A 37 -32.36 2.89 7.42
C LEU A 37 -33.08 4.26 7.39
N ARG A 38 -32.37 5.36 7.66
CA ARG A 38 -32.90 6.73 7.58
C ARG A 38 -32.72 7.36 6.20
N LYS A 39 -31.95 6.72 5.32
CA LYS A 39 -31.75 7.15 3.95
C LYS A 39 -32.89 6.67 3.04
N THR A 40 -33.02 7.28 1.88
CA THR A 40 -33.95 6.79 0.86
C THR A 40 -33.49 5.42 0.35
N LYS A 41 -34.41 4.66 -0.25
CA LYS A 41 -34.03 3.38 -0.89
C LYS A 41 -33.02 3.59 -1.99
N ASP A 42 -33.21 4.62 -2.81
CA ASP A 42 -32.32 4.96 -3.91
C ASP A 42 -30.90 5.31 -3.43
N ASP A 43 -30.75 6.01 -2.30
CA ASP A 43 -29.43 6.29 -1.70
C ASP A 43 -28.72 4.99 -1.26
N VAL A 44 -29.47 4.04 -0.69
CA VAL A 44 -28.94 2.76 -0.24
C VAL A 44 -28.58 1.88 -1.43
N ASP A 45 -29.41 1.84 -2.46
CA ASP A 45 -29.17 1.09 -3.69
C ASP A 45 -27.91 1.62 -4.37
N ASN A 46 -27.78 2.94 -4.58
CA ASN A 46 -26.59 3.57 -5.15
C ASN A 46 -25.32 3.24 -4.33
N PHE A 47 -25.40 3.27 -3.00
CA PHE A 47 -24.27 2.91 -2.14
C PHE A 47 -23.83 1.46 -2.33
N THR A 48 -24.78 0.52 -2.31
CA THR A 48 -24.47 -0.91 -2.46
C THR A 48 -24.00 -1.26 -3.86
N GLU A 49 -24.60 -0.68 -4.89
CA GLU A 49 -24.20 -0.83 -6.28
C GLU A 49 -22.79 -0.29 -6.52
N THR A 50 -22.45 0.87 -5.96
CA THR A 50 -21.10 1.46 -6.09
C THR A 50 -20.04 0.53 -5.48
N ILE A 51 -20.27 -0.02 -4.29
CA ILE A 51 -19.34 -0.95 -3.65
C ILE A 51 -19.22 -2.25 -4.45
N SER A 52 -20.35 -2.78 -4.91
CA SER A 52 -20.39 -3.98 -5.74
C SER A 52 -19.66 -3.76 -7.07
N ALA A 53 -19.92 -2.65 -7.75
CA ALA A 53 -19.26 -2.29 -8.99
C ALA A 53 -17.74 -2.13 -8.82
N MET A 54 -17.31 -1.45 -7.77
CA MET A 54 -15.88 -1.33 -7.42
C MET A 54 -15.25 -2.72 -7.31
N ARG A 55 -15.84 -3.65 -6.53
CA ARG A 55 -15.23 -4.97 -6.32
C ARG A 55 -15.17 -5.82 -7.59
N HIS A 56 -16.17 -5.70 -8.49
CA HIS A 56 -16.24 -6.49 -9.70
C HIS A 56 -15.45 -5.92 -10.88
N ASN A 57 -15.28 -4.60 -10.93
CA ASN A 57 -14.71 -3.94 -12.11
C ASN A 57 -13.27 -3.44 -11.90
N ILE A 58 -12.83 -3.27 -10.64
CA ILE A 58 -11.46 -2.84 -10.38
C ILE A 58 -10.47 -3.92 -10.85
N LYS A 59 -9.45 -3.47 -11.55
CA LYS A 59 -8.37 -4.30 -12.09
C LYS A 59 -7.05 -3.97 -11.41
N TYR A 60 -6.05 -4.80 -11.65
CA TYR A 60 -4.67 -4.50 -11.34
C TYR A 60 -3.93 -4.19 -12.62
N CYS A 61 -3.18 -3.10 -12.62
CA CYS A 61 -2.36 -2.69 -13.76
C CYS A 61 -1.35 -3.80 -14.10
N HIS A 62 -1.36 -4.28 -15.33
CA HIS A 62 -0.46 -5.37 -15.75
C HIS A 62 1.03 -4.99 -15.74
N ILE A 63 1.36 -3.68 -15.65
CA ILE A 63 2.75 -3.20 -15.61
C ILE A 63 3.26 -3.04 -14.17
N CYS A 64 2.44 -2.41 -13.29
CA CYS A 64 2.92 -1.99 -11.97
C CYS A 64 2.13 -2.59 -10.81
N HIS A 65 1.10 -3.37 -11.07
CA HIS A 65 0.22 -4.04 -10.10
C HIS A 65 -0.57 -3.08 -9.18
N ASN A 66 -0.58 -1.77 -9.49
CA ASN A 66 -1.47 -0.82 -8.82
C ASN A 66 -2.92 -1.04 -9.25
N ILE A 67 -3.88 -0.61 -8.43
CA ILE A 67 -5.31 -0.63 -8.80
C ILE A 67 -5.59 0.30 -9.97
N SER A 68 -6.53 -0.11 -10.84
CA SER A 68 -6.89 0.61 -12.06
C SER A 68 -8.30 0.24 -12.50
N ASP A 69 -8.96 1.13 -13.22
CA ASP A 69 -10.22 0.84 -13.93
C ASP A 69 -9.97 0.18 -15.29
N THR A 70 -8.74 0.26 -15.79
CA THR A 70 -8.28 -0.27 -17.08
C THR A 70 -7.09 -1.20 -16.92
N ASP A 71 -6.68 -1.89 -17.98
CA ASP A 71 -5.55 -2.84 -17.93
C ASP A 71 -4.20 -2.17 -17.62
N THR A 72 -4.08 -0.86 -17.90
CA THR A 72 -2.91 -0.04 -17.54
C THR A 72 -3.37 1.19 -16.77
N CYS A 73 -2.79 1.45 -15.60
CA CYS A 73 -3.19 2.56 -14.74
C CYS A 73 -2.75 3.93 -15.30
N SER A 74 -3.39 4.98 -14.79
CA SER A 74 -3.12 6.37 -15.18
C SER A 74 -1.67 6.81 -14.95
N ILE A 75 -0.96 6.24 -13.98
CA ILE A 75 0.46 6.54 -13.74
C ILE A 75 1.32 5.94 -14.84
N CYS A 76 1.10 4.67 -15.22
CA CYS A 76 1.88 4.00 -16.25
C CYS A 76 1.61 4.54 -17.67
N THR A 77 0.44 5.12 -17.91
CA THR A 77 0.10 5.72 -19.22
C THR A 77 0.44 7.20 -19.31
N ASN A 78 0.84 7.85 -18.21
CA ASN A 78 1.15 9.27 -18.21
C ASN A 78 2.52 9.55 -18.86
N PRO A 79 2.56 10.27 -20.01
CA PRO A 79 3.80 10.54 -20.73
C PRO A 79 4.75 11.51 -19.99
N HIS A 80 4.28 12.19 -18.95
CA HIS A 80 5.10 13.10 -18.15
C HIS A 80 5.86 12.39 -17.03
N ARG A 81 5.64 11.09 -16.83
CA ARG A 81 6.36 10.31 -15.83
C ARG A 81 7.71 9.83 -16.36
N ASP A 82 8.70 9.84 -15.50
CA ASP A 82 10.00 9.24 -15.79
C ASP A 82 9.90 7.71 -15.64
N THR A 83 9.75 7.02 -16.75
CA THR A 83 9.64 5.56 -16.78
C THR A 83 10.96 4.85 -16.47
N SER A 84 12.08 5.57 -16.40
CA SER A 84 13.40 5.01 -16.06
C SER A 84 13.61 4.84 -14.54
N ILE A 85 12.71 5.37 -13.70
CA ILE A 85 12.78 5.29 -12.25
C ILE A 85 11.55 4.55 -11.73
N ILE A 86 11.78 3.42 -11.03
CA ILE A 86 10.72 2.63 -10.41
C ILE A 86 10.78 2.79 -8.89
N CYS A 87 9.68 3.16 -8.26
CA CYS A 87 9.49 3.09 -6.82
C CYS A 87 8.75 1.80 -6.47
N VAL A 88 9.42 0.91 -5.76
CA VAL A 88 8.86 -0.36 -5.27
C VAL A 88 8.23 -0.13 -3.92
N VAL A 89 6.95 -0.48 -3.82
CA VAL A 89 6.14 -0.30 -2.61
C VAL A 89 5.44 -1.60 -2.24
N GLU A 90 5.04 -1.71 -0.98
CA GLU A 90 4.34 -2.89 -0.49
C GLU A 90 2.91 -2.98 -1.06
N ASN A 91 2.17 -1.87 -1.02
CA ASN A 91 0.73 -1.85 -1.31
C ASN A 91 0.29 -0.53 -1.97
N VAL A 92 -0.98 -0.47 -2.33
CA VAL A 92 -1.59 0.70 -2.99
C VAL A 92 -1.62 1.94 -2.08
N GLN A 93 -1.74 1.76 -0.76
CA GLN A 93 -1.75 2.88 0.19
C GLN A 93 -0.43 3.63 0.17
N ASP A 94 0.69 2.92 -0.01
CA ASP A 94 2.01 3.53 -0.14
C ASP A 94 2.13 4.36 -1.42
N VAL A 95 1.56 3.87 -2.54
CA VAL A 95 1.48 4.67 -3.78
C VAL A 95 0.75 5.98 -3.52
N LEU A 96 -0.42 5.93 -2.87
CA LEU A 96 -1.20 7.12 -2.56
C LEU A 96 -0.44 8.07 -1.62
N ALA A 97 0.26 7.54 -0.62
CA ALA A 97 1.04 8.34 0.31
C ALA A 97 2.18 9.09 -0.40
N ILE A 98 2.91 8.41 -1.30
CA ILE A 98 4.00 9.03 -2.06
C ILE A 98 3.45 10.05 -3.07
N GLU A 99 2.38 9.73 -3.80
CA GLU A 99 1.75 10.65 -4.75
C GLU A 99 1.28 11.94 -4.07
N ASN A 100 0.71 11.84 -2.86
CA ASN A 100 0.26 13.01 -2.09
C ASN A 100 1.41 13.98 -1.75
N THR A 101 2.66 13.53 -1.74
CA THR A 101 3.82 14.42 -1.53
C THR A 101 4.10 15.33 -2.72
N GLN A 102 3.69 14.95 -3.92
CA GLN A 102 3.99 15.62 -5.19
C GLN A 102 5.50 15.80 -5.46
N GLN A 103 6.35 14.99 -4.82
CA GLN A 103 7.82 15.06 -4.96
C GLN A 103 8.37 13.95 -5.85
N TYR A 104 7.57 12.98 -6.24
CA TYR A 104 7.99 11.84 -7.04
C TYR A 104 7.34 11.87 -8.43
N ASN A 105 8.16 11.77 -9.47
CA ASN A 105 7.70 11.81 -10.85
C ASN A 105 8.02 10.52 -11.64
N GLY A 106 8.49 9.47 -10.98
CA GLY A 106 8.72 8.17 -11.60
C GLY A 106 7.45 7.31 -11.67
N VAL A 107 7.64 6.03 -11.94
CA VAL A 107 6.58 5.01 -11.96
C VAL A 107 6.72 4.06 -10.77
N TYR A 108 5.69 3.27 -10.50
CA TYR A 108 5.65 2.38 -9.35
C TYR A 108 5.74 0.91 -9.74
N HIS A 109 6.01 0.10 -8.73
CA HIS A 109 5.80 -1.35 -8.74
C HIS A 109 5.28 -1.79 -7.37
N VAL A 110 4.05 -2.29 -7.33
CA VAL A 110 3.37 -2.73 -6.11
C VAL A 110 3.62 -4.22 -5.93
N LEU A 111 4.23 -4.60 -4.80
CA LEU A 111 4.57 -6.01 -4.53
C LEU A 111 3.37 -6.85 -4.09
N GLY A 112 2.33 -6.22 -3.53
CA GLY A 112 1.17 -6.91 -2.95
C GLY A 112 1.38 -7.39 -1.50
N GLY A 113 2.55 -7.09 -0.90
CA GLY A 113 2.93 -7.43 0.47
C GLY A 113 4.44 -7.39 0.68
N ILE A 114 4.88 -7.98 1.78
CA ILE A 114 6.30 -8.17 2.14
C ILE A 114 6.54 -9.63 2.54
N ILE A 115 7.77 -10.10 2.44
CA ILE A 115 8.14 -11.45 2.87
C ILE A 115 7.97 -11.56 4.38
N SER A 116 7.00 -12.38 4.81
CA SER A 116 6.68 -12.62 6.21
C SER A 116 6.47 -14.12 6.44
N PRO A 117 7.50 -14.86 6.89
CA PRO A 117 7.37 -16.28 7.16
C PRO A 117 6.34 -16.60 8.26
N ILE A 118 6.15 -15.67 9.20
CA ILE A 118 5.18 -15.82 10.29
C ILE A 118 3.74 -15.81 9.74
N ASP A 119 3.50 -14.96 8.75
CA ASP A 119 2.19 -14.85 8.09
C ASP A 119 2.05 -15.82 6.89
N GLY A 120 3.08 -16.63 6.63
CA GLY A 120 3.10 -17.60 5.53
C GLY A 120 3.33 -16.97 4.16
N VAL A 121 3.77 -15.71 4.09
CA VAL A 121 4.02 -14.98 2.83
C VAL A 121 5.46 -15.21 2.39
N GLY A 122 5.64 -15.92 1.29
CA GLY A 122 6.93 -16.16 0.65
C GLY A 122 7.19 -15.22 -0.54
N PRO A 123 8.41 -15.26 -1.10
CA PRO A 123 8.76 -14.42 -2.26
C PRO A 123 7.90 -14.69 -3.50
N ASN A 124 7.38 -15.90 -3.65
CA ASN A 124 6.56 -16.30 -4.79
C ASN A 124 5.10 -15.83 -4.70
N ASP A 125 4.69 -15.35 -3.52
CA ASP A 125 3.36 -14.78 -3.28
C ASP A 125 3.34 -13.28 -3.60
N LEU A 126 4.51 -12.71 -3.95
CA LEU A 126 4.72 -11.29 -4.21
C LEU A 126 5.11 -11.06 -5.67
N GLU A 127 4.82 -9.86 -6.17
CA GLU A 127 5.13 -9.43 -7.55
C GLU A 127 6.61 -9.07 -7.75
N ILE A 128 7.53 -9.89 -7.18
CA ILE A 128 8.98 -9.67 -7.28
C ILE A 128 9.52 -10.13 -8.64
N ASP A 129 9.06 -11.27 -9.15
CA ASP A 129 9.54 -11.78 -10.43
C ASP A 129 9.10 -10.88 -11.59
N SER A 130 7.90 -10.30 -11.54
CA SER A 130 7.44 -9.31 -12.51
C SER A 130 8.29 -8.02 -12.48
N LEU A 131 8.77 -7.59 -11.30
CA LEU A 131 9.74 -6.49 -11.18
C LEU A 131 11.06 -6.84 -11.89
N VAL A 132 11.57 -8.04 -11.67
CA VAL A 132 12.84 -8.52 -12.30
C VAL A 132 12.70 -8.53 -13.81
N GLU A 133 11.62 -9.08 -14.36
CA GLU A 133 11.37 -9.08 -15.80
C GLU A 133 11.25 -7.66 -16.37
N ARG A 134 10.63 -6.74 -15.62
CA ARG A 134 10.55 -5.33 -16.01
C ARG A 134 11.91 -4.65 -16.07
N VAL A 135 12.80 -4.91 -15.10
CA VAL A 135 14.19 -4.40 -15.11
C VAL A 135 14.99 -5.04 -16.23
N LYS A 136 14.83 -6.34 -16.47
CA LYS A 136 15.50 -7.11 -17.52
C LYS A 136 15.12 -6.63 -18.93
N ALA A 137 13.88 -6.18 -19.12
CA ALA A 137 13.44 -5.60 -20.39
C ALA A 137 14.20 -4.32 -20.78
N GLY A 138 14.88 -3.69 -19.82
CA GLY A 138 15.74 -2.53 -20.03
C GLY A 138 15.01 -1.19 -19.88
N GLY A 139 15.80 -0.12 -19.96
CA GLY A 139 15.28 1.26 -19.82
C GLY A 139 15.11 1.73 -18.37
N ILE A 140 15.43 0.88 -17.37
CA ILE A 140 15.35 1.27 -15.95
C ILE A 140 16.75 1.65 -15.46
N ASN A 141 16.88 2.85 -14.96
CA ASN A 141 18.13 3.39 -14.43
C ASN A 141 18.19 3.26 -12.89
N GLU A 142 17.04 3.41 -12.22
CA GLU A 142 16.97 3.37 -10.76
C GLU A 142 15.74 2.61 -10.28
N VAL A 143 15.93 1.79 -9.23
CA VAL A 143 14.88 1.16 -8.46
C VAL A 143 15.00 1.66 -7.03
N ILE A 144 13.98 2.39 -6.56
CA ILE A 144 13.86 2.91 -5.20
C ILE A 144 13.04 1.90 -4.38
N LEU A 145 13.64 1.34 -3.34
CA LEU A 145 12.96 0.44 -2.41
C LEU A 145 12.30 1.25 -1.29
N ALA A 146 10.98 1.39 -1.37
CA ALA A 146 10.18 2.19 -0.44
C ALA A 146 9.30 1.28 0.44
N LEU A 147 9.93 0.26 1.07
CA LEU A 147 9.26 -0.66 1.98
C LEU A 147 9.38 -0.20 3.43
N ALA A 148 8.49 -0.70 4.28
CA ALA A 148 8.48 -0.40 5.71
C ALA A 148 9.83 -0.70 6.38
N SER A 149 10.20 0.10 7.38
CA SER A 149 11.46 -0.05 8.14
C SER A 149 11.36 -1.14 9.21
N THR A 150 10.80 -2.28 8.86
CA THR A 150 10.66 -3.48 9.72
C THR A 150 11.67 -4.54 9.30
N MET A 151 11.77 -5.62 10.09
CA MET A 151 12.63 -6.76 9.76
C MET A 151 12.17 -7.45 8.45
N GLU A 152 10.86 -7.55 8.25
CA GLU A 152 10.23 -8.12 7.05
C GLU A 152 10.51 -7.24 5.83
N GLY A 153 10.38 -5.91 5.98
CA GLY A 153 10.70 -4.95 4.91
C GLY A 153 12.18 -4.99 4.54
N ASP A 154 13.09 -5.06 5.52
CA ASP A 154 14.54 -5.20 5.28
C ASP A 154 14.88 -6.55 4.62
N THR A 155 14.23 -7.64 5.03
CA THR A 155 14.37 -8.96 4.42
C THR A 155 13.92 -8.93 2.95
N THR A 156 12.81 -8.28 2.67
CA THR A 156 12.26 -8.13 1.31
C THR A 156 13.19 -7.28 0.45
N ASN A 157 13.71 -6.15 0.99
CA ASN A 157 14.70 -5.31 0.31
C ASN A 157 15.96 -6.09 -0.05
N PHE A 158 16.46 -6.91 0.88
CA PHE A 158 17.63 -7.75 0.66
C PHE A 158 17.37 -8.81 -0.42
N TYR A 159 16.21 -9.45 -0.41
CA TYR A 159 15.84 -10.43 -1.42
C TYR A 159 15.78 -9.80 -2.82
N ILE A 160 15.11 -8.65 -2.97
CA ILE A 160 15.03 -7.91 -4.22
C ILE A 160 16.42 -7.50 -4.69
N SER A 161 17.26 -6.97 -3.79
CA SER A 161 18.62 -6.56 -4.15
C SER A 161 19.46 -7.73 -4.70
N ARG A 162 19.30 -8.94 -4.14
CA ARG A 162 19.96 -10.15 -4.65
C ARG A 162 19.46 -10.56 -6.03
N LYS A 163 18.16 -10.44 -6.29
CA LYS A 163 17.56 -10.72 -7.60
C LYS A 163 18.03 -9.73 -8.67
N LEU A 164 18.26 -8.48 -8.30
CA LEU A 164 18.66 -7.43 -9.23
C LEU A 164 20.17 -7.19 -9.33
N LYS A 165 21.02 -7.91 -8.59
CA LYS A 165 22.46 -7.67 -8.50
C LYS A 165 23.21 -7.74 -9.85
N ASP A 166 22.73 -8.55 -10.78
CA ASP A 166 23.38 -8.79 -12.07
C ASP A 166 22.93 -7.78 -13.16
N PHE A 167 21.98 -6.91 -12.83
CA PHE A 167 21.49 -5.86 -13.71
C PHE A 167 22.20 -4.53 -13.40
N LYS A 168 22.46 -3.76 -14.47
CA LYS A 168 23.06 -2.40 -14.35
C LYS A 168 21.98 -1.37 -13.96
N VAL A 169 21.42 -1.52 -12.78
CA VAL A 169 20.42 -0.61 -12.23
C VAL A 169 20.89 -0.10 -10.88
N LYS A 170 20.68 1.19 -10.62
CA LYS A 170 20.98 1.78 -9.32
C LYS A 170 19.87 1.37 -8.33
N LEU A 171 20.24 0.77 -7.21
CA LEU A 171 19.31 0.46 -6.12
C LEU A 171 19.46 1.51 -5.02
N THR A 172 18.34 2.11 -4.62
CA THR A 172 18.26 3.06 -3.52
C THR A 172 17.17 2.64 -2.54
N VAL A 173 17.25 3.13 -1.32
CA VAL A 173 16.22 2.95 -0.28
C VAL A 173 15.78 4.33 0.17
N ILE A 174 14.50 4.51 0.46
CA ILE A 174 14.02 5.79 1.01
C ILE A 174 14.78 6.14 2.29
N ALA A 175 15.06 7.42 2.47
CA ALA A 175 15.78 7.91 3.65
C ALA A 175 15.02 7.54 4.93
N ARG A 176 15.77 7.07 5.92
CA ARG A 176 15.28 6.73 7.26
C ARG A 176 15.88 7.72 8.23
N GLY A 177 15.04 8.34 9.06
CA GLY A 177 15.51 9.36 9.97
C GLY A 177 14.44 9.90 10.91
N ILE A 178 14.79 10.96 11.61
CA ILE A 178 13.92 11.65 12.55
C ILE A 178 12.87 12.40 11.76
N SER A 179 11.60 12.31 12.20
CA SER A 179 10.49 13.00 11.56
C SER A 179 10.64 14.53 11.72
N VAL A 180 10.15 15.28 10.74
CA VAL A 180 10.17 16.75 10.81
C VAL A 180 9.25 17.23 11.94
N GLY A 181 9.82 17.99 12.87
CA GLY A 181 9.11 18.52 14.03
C GLY A 181 9.21 17.65 15.28
N ASP A 182 9.83 16.45 15.21
CA ASP A 182 10.06 15.63 16.39
C ASP A 182 11.28 16.14 17.18
N GLU A 183 11.19 16.01 18.51
CA GLU A 183 12.29 16.30 19.42
C GLU A 183 13.14 15.04 19.60
N LEU A 184 14.48 15.20 19.70
CA LEU A 184 15.42 14.08 19.79
C LEU A 184 15.16 13.19 21.01
N GLU A 185 14.66 13.76 22.10
CA GLU A 185 14.43 13.02 23.36
C GLU A 185 13.25 12.04 23.24
N TYR A 186 12.31 12.24 22.28
CA TYR A 186 11.17 11.35 22.05
C TYR A 186 11.40 10.35 20.91
N THR A 187 12.54 10.47 20.22
CA THR A 187 12.89 9.55 19.14
C THR A 187 13.44 8.25 19.73
N ASP A 188 12.98 7.11 19.22
CA ASP A 188 13.50 5.81 19.64
C ASP A 188 15.00 5.67 19.34
N GLU A 189 15.72 4.90 20.18
CA GLU A 189 17.17 4.75 20.13
C GLU A 189 17.67 4.19 18.78
N VAL A 190 16.90 3.31 18.13
CA VAL A 190 17.28 2.70 16.86
C VAL A 190 17.22 3.72 15.73
N THR A 191 16.13 4.49 15.67
CA THR A 191 15.97 5.58 14.69
C THR A 191 17.02 6.66 14.89
N LEU A 192 17.26 7.08 16.12
CA LEU A 192 18.27 8.09 16.45
C LEU A 192 19.68 7.60 16.05
N GLY A 193 20.04 6.36 16.43
CA GLY A 193 21.31 5.77 16.07
C GLY A 193 21.52 5.67 14.55
N ARG A 194 20.51 5.21 13.81
CA ARG A 194 20.56 5.17 12.33
C ARG A 194 20.69 6.55 11.71
N SER A 195 20.03 7.57 12.25
CA SER A 195 20.09 8.95 11.76
C SER A 195 21.51 9.53 11.92
N ILE A 196 22.19 9.22 13.03
CA ILE A 196 23.59 9.64 13.26
C ILE A 196 24.53 8.92 12.29
N LEU A 197 24.34 7.63 12.05
CA LEU A 197 25.18 6.86 11.13
C LEU A 197 25.00 7.35 9.67
N ASN A 198 23.78 7.66 9.27
CA ASN A 198 23.40 8.07 7.91
C ASN A 198 23.30 9.59 7.76
N ARG A 199 23.92 10.36 8.65
CA ARG A 199 23.92 11.83 8.60
C ARG A 199 24.40 12.37 7.25
N THR A 200 23.74 13.39 6.75
CA THR A 200 24.09 14.07 5.49
C THR A 200 24.95 15.31 5.76
N ILE A 201 25.74 15.70 4.74
CA ILE A 201 26.52 16.92 4.79
C ILE A 201 25.56 18.10 4.68
N MET A 202 25.67 19.06 5.60
CA MET A 202 24.93 20.31 5.52
C MET A 202 25.57 21.20 4.44
N THR A 203 24.85 21.36 3.34
CA THR A 203 25.23 22.33 2.30
C THR A 203 24.63 23.69 2.65
N THR A 204 25.42 24.71 2.77
CA THR A 204 25.01 26.11 2.95
C THR A 204 24.64 26.74 1.61
#